data_1e498629808b89e695b058f8f8b33508
#
_entry.id   1e498629808b89e695b058f8f8b33508
#
_cell.length_a   1.000
_cell.length_b   1.000
_cell.length_c   1.000
_cell.angle_alpha   90.00
_cell.angle_beta   90.00
_cell.angle_gamma   90.00
#
_symmetry.space_group_name_H-M   'P 1'
#
loop_
_entity.id
_entity.type
_entity.pdbx_description
1 polymer ?
#
loop_
_entity_poly.entity_id
_entity_poly.type
_entity_poly.pdbx_seq_one_letter_code
_entity_poly.pdbx_strand_id
1 'polypeptide(L)'
;MTKNTIIKKTLQVTILLVLMPFVFSSYGQIERYVAGTHYLEIANPVNTRDSSKVEVIEAFWYGCSHCFRFEPLITNWEENKPDDVDFVRFPALWNNLMKIHAQVYYAAEVLDAVDVLHEPIFNAINVERNMLQNEGQISELFLEHGVSQEDFDRTFNSFSVRTKVNQAEARMQDYGIRSTPNMIVNGLSLIHI
;
A
#
# COMPACT_ATOMS: atom_id res chain seq x y z
N MET A 1 28.69 33.16 61.73
CA MET A 1 28.38 32.86 60.31
C MET A 1 27.87 34.13 59.65
N THR A 2 28.61 34.66 58.72
CA THR A 2 28.30 35.97 58.13
C THR A 2 27.15 35.85 57.12
N LYS A 3 26.31 36.91 57.04
CA LYS A 3 25.12 37.03 56.13
C LYS A 3 25.43 36.54 54.68
N ASN A 4 26.63 36.82 54.20
CA ASN A 4 27.10 36.41 52.88
C ASN A 4 27.22 34.89 52.68
N THR A 5 27.50 34.10 53.72
CA THR A 5 27.62 32.64 53.63
C THR A 5 26.25 31.98 53.50
N ILE A 6 25.21 32.56 54.13
CA ILE A 6 23.85 32.05 54.09
C ILE A 6 23.27 32.34 52.67
N ILE A 7 23.47 33.54 52.13
CA ILE A 7 22.97 33.92 50.78
C ILE A 7 23.62 33.05 49.71
N LYS A 8 24.93 32.78 49.77
CA LYS A 8 25.60 31.89 48.79
C LYS A 8 25.09 30.44 48.83
N LYS A 9 24.83 29.90 50.04
CA LYS A 9 24.26 28.55 50.19
C LYS A 9 22.82 28.45 49.66
N THR A 10 21.99 29.46 49.95
CA THR A 10 20.61 29.51 49.45
C THR A 10 20.59 29.63 47.91
N LEU A 11 21.45 30.47 47.34
CA LEU A 11 21.54 30.62 45.87
C LEU A 11 22.01 29.33 45.18
N GLN A 12 22.99 28.60 45.76
CA GLN A 12 23.46 27.32 45.23
C GLN A 12 22.37 26.22 45.29
N VAL A 13 21.59 26.15 46.34
CA VAL A 13 20.48 25.18 46.47
C VAL A 13 19.35 25.51 45.50
N THR A 14 19.04 26.81 45.28
CA THR A 14 18.00 27.23 44.33
C THR A 14 18.41 26.93 42.88
N ILE A 15 19.68 27.12 42.51
CA ILE A 15 20.19 26.80 41.17
C ILE A 15 20.15 25.28 40.92
N LEU A 16 20.47 24.46 41.92
CA LEU A 16 20.43 23.00 41.82
C LEU A 16 18.99 22.48 41.65
N LEU A 17 18.01 23.10 42.31
CA LEU A 17 16.59 22.75 42.22
C LEU A 17 15.95 23.18 40.89
N VAL A 18 16.43 24.24 40.23
CA VAL A 18 15.92 24.71 38.94
C VAL A 18 16.46 23.89 37.75
N LEU A 19 17.65 23.26 37.88
CA LEU A 19 18.27 22.42 36.87
C LEU A 19 17.81 20.95 36.88
N MET A 20 17.07 20.52 37.90
CA MET A 20 16.62 19.14 38.06
C MET A 20 15.44 18.68 37.16
N PRO A 21 14.55 19.53 36.61
CA PRO A 21 13.43 19.06 35.77
C PRO A 21 13.79 18.76 34.31
N PHE A 22 15.03 18.99 33.88
CA PHE A 22 15.39 18.80 32.47
C PHE A 22 15.88 17.39 32.09
N VAL A 23 15.98 16.45 33.03
CA VAL A 23 16.55 15.11 32.80
C VAL A 23 15.47 14.02 32.56
N PHE A 24 14.16 14.33 32.61
CA PHE A 24 13.10 13.32 32.56
C PHE A 24 12.25 13.33 31.30
N SER A 25 12.81 13.54 30.12
CA SER A 25 12.01 13.48 28.87
C SER A 25 12.61 12.58 27.79
N SER A 26 13.22 11.46 28.20
CA SER A 26 13.56 10.40 27.26
C SER A 26 12.94 9.08 27.71
N TYR A 27 11.61 9.06 27.88
CA TYR A 27 10.90 7.80 27.76
C TYR A 27 10.92 7.48 26.26
N GLY A 28 11.86 6.64 25.84
CA GLY A 28 11.81 6.04 24.50
C GLY A 28 10.42 5.45 24.33
N GLN A 29 9.67 5.91 23.33
CA GLN A 29 8.44 5.25 22.93
C GLN A 29 8.83 3.81 22.63
N ILE A 30 8.22 2.86 23.36
CA ILE A 30 8.37 1.44 23.03
C ILE A 30 7.75 1.31 21.63
N GLU A 31 8.60 1.09 20.63
CA GLU A 31 8.12 0.85 19.26
C GLU A 31 7.19 -0.35 19.29
N ARG A 32 5.93 -0.11 18.97
CA ARG A 32 4.89 -1.15 18.93
C ARG A 32 5.16 -2.16 17.82
N TYR A 33 5.79 -1.70 16.73
CA TYR A 33 6.13 -2.50 15.57
C TYR A 33 7.63 -2.44 15.31
N VAL A 34 8.26 -3.60 15.14
CA VAL A 34 9.72 -3.74 15.07
C VAL A 34 10.11 -4.26 13.68
N ALA A 35 11.09 -3.62 13.06
CA ALA A 35 11.68 -4.06 11.80
C ALA A 35 12.23 -5.49 11.91
N GLY A 36 12.09 -6.27 10.87
CA GLY A 36 12.48 -7.68 10.84
C GLY A 36 11.50 -8.64 11.52
N THR A 37 10.52 -8.11 12.29
CA THR A 37 9.49 -8.91 12.98
C THR A 37 8.10 -8.61 12.42
N HIS A 38 7.72 -7.35 12.35
CA HIS A 38 6.39 -6.91 11.93
C HIS A 38 6.38 -6.37 10.49
N TYR A 39 7.50 -5.87 10.02
CA TYR A 39 7.72 -5.37 8.67
C TYR A 39 9.19 -5.52 8.27
N LEU A 40 9.45 -5.47 6.98
CA LEU A 40 10.80 -5.39 6.42
C LEU A 40 11.07 -3.98 5.92
N GLU A 41 12.29 -3.48 6.14
CA GLU A 41 12.72 -2.21 5.54
C GLU A 41 13.07 -2.42 4.07
N ILE A 42 12.58 -1.53 3.21
CA ILE A 42 12.95 -1.52 1.78
C ILE A 42 14.34 -0.90 1.67
N ALA A 43 15.28 -1.66 1.12
CA ALA A 43 16.70 -1.29 1.08
C ALA A 43 16.96 0.05 0.33
N ASN A 44 16.19 0.32 -0.71
CA ASN A 44 16.24 1.56 -1.46
C ASN A 44 14.85 2.21 -1.38
N PRO A 45 14.65 3.23 -0.53
CA PRO A 45 13.38 3.92 -0.41
C PRO A 45 12.84 4.40 -1.76
N VAL A 46 11.55 4.18 -1.99
CA VAL A 46 10.85 4.61 -3.20
C VAL A 46 10.03 5.86 -2.89
N ASN A 47 10.14 6.88 -3.74
CA ASN A 47 9.38 8.12 -3.53
C ASN A 47 7.88 7.87 -3.66
N THR A 48 7.12 8.45 -2.74
CA THR A 48 5.65 8.46 -2.76
C THR A 48 5.12 9.40 -3.86
N ARG A 49 3.87 9.20 -4.26
CA ARG A 49 3.18 10.07 -5.23
C ARG A 49 2.90 11.46 -4.66
N ASP A 50 2.56 11.52 -3.38
CA ASP A 50 2.28 12.75 -2.64
C ASP A 50 2.99 12.69 -1.28
N SER A 51 4.03 13.50 -1.10
CA SER A 51 4.79 13.56 0.15
C SER A 51 4.04 14.20 1.33
N SER A 52 2.86 14.78 1.11
CA SER A 52 2.01 15.33 2.17
C SER A 52 1.10 14.28 2.81
N LYS A 53 1.03 13.06 2.25
CA LYS A 53 0.19 11.96 2.71
C LYS A 53 1.01 10.72 3.04
N VAL A 54 0.42 9.85 3.87
CA VAL A 54 0.93 8.50 4.09
C VAL A 54 0.45 7.62 2.95
N GLU A 55 1.37 7.23 2.06
CA GLU A 55 1.03 6.31 0.97
C GLU A 55 1.02 4.87 1.48
N VAL A 56 -0.10 4.19 1.27
CA VAL A 56 -0.26 2.76 1.54
C VAL A 56 -0.59 2.05 0.23
N ILE A 57 0.25 1.08 -0.13
CA ILE A 57 0.11 0.35 -1.39
C ILE A 57 -0.17 -1.12 -1.11
N GLU A 58 -1.16 -1.68 -1.80
CA GLU A 58 -1.38 -3.11 -1.88
C GLU A 58 -0.80 -3.67 -3.17
N ALA A 59 0.12 -4.65 -3.04
CA ALA A 59 0.54 -5.50 -4.15
C ALA A 59 -0.28 -6.79 -4.13
N PHE A 60 -1.11 -7.01 -5.14
CA PHE A 60 -2.07 -8.12 -5.21
C PHE A 60 -1.99 -8.90 -6.52
N TRP A 61 -2.68 -10.03 -6.60
CA TRP A 61 -2.95 -10.76 -7.82
C TRP A 61 -4.35 -11.37 -7.80
N TYR A 62 -5.13 -11.18 -8.83
CA TYR A 62 -6.50 -11.73 -8.93
C TYR A 62 -6.57 -13.25 -8.75
N GLY A 63 -5.55 -14.02 -9.19
CA GLY A 63 -5.48 -15.47 -9.00
C GLY A 63 -4.97 -15.91 -7.63
N CYS A 64 -4.67 -14.98 -6.73
CA CYS A 64 -4.19 -15.30 -5.38
C CYS A 64 -5.37 -15.47 -4.41
N SER A 65 -5.59 -16.69 -3.92
CA SER A 65 -6.65 -16.97 -2.95
C SER A 65 -6.48 -16.26 -1.61
N HIS A 66 -5.26 -15.86 -1.24
CA HIS A 66 -5.01 -15.05 -0.05
C HIS A 66 -5.45 -13.60 -0.28
N CYS A 67 -5.17 -13.02 -1.47
CA CYS A 67 -5.68 -11.70 -1.84
C CYS A 67 -7.21 -11.68 -1.84
N PHE A 68 -7.84 -12.68 -2.47
CA PHE A 68 -9.31 -12.80 -2.48
C PHE A 68 -9.92 -12.83 -1.07
N ARG A 69 -9.30 -13.55 -0.13
CA ARG A 69 -9.76 -13.57 1.28
C ARG A 69 -9.45 -12.29 2.03
N PHE A 70 -8.43 -11.57 1.62
CA PHE A 70 -8.03 -10.29 2.24
C PHE A 70 -8.90 -9.13 1.78
N GLU A 71 -9.48 -9.21 0.57
CA GLU A 71 -10.24 -8.15 -0.08
C GLU A 71 -11.34 -7.52 0.80
N PRO A 72 -12.21 -8.28 1.51
CA PRO A 72 -13.22 -7.66 2.37
C PRO A 72 -12.63 -6.83 3.53
N LEU A 73 -11.43 -7.19 3.99
CA LEU A 73 -10.76 -6.48 5.09
C LEU A 73 -10.13 -5.18 4.59
N ILE A 74 -9.46 -5.22 3.43
CA ILE A 74 -8.78 -4.05 2.88
C ILE A 74 -9.78 -3.03 2.32
N THR A 75 -10.88 -3.48 1.71
CA THR A 75 -11.96 -2.61 1.24
C THR A 75 -12.62 -1.87 2.41
N ASN A 76 -13.00 -2.60 3.48
CA ASN A 76 -13.54 -1.95 4.67
C ASN A 76 -12.55 -0.97 5.32
N TRP A 77 -11.27 -1.29 5.32
CA TRP A 77 -10.24 -0.37 5.82
C TRP A 77 -10.10 0.85 4.91
N GLU A 78 -10.11 0.68 3.59
CA GLU A 78 -10.04 1.77 2.60
C GLU A 78 -11.18 2.77 2.76
N GLU A 79 -12.41 2.28 2.99
CA GLU A 79 -13.59 3.12 3.22
C GLU A 79 -13.50 3.95 4.52
N ASN A 80 -12.76 3.46 5.52
CA ASN A 80 -12.66 4.05 6.84
C ASN A 80 -11.25 4.62 7.16
N LYS A 81 -10.35 4.67 6.18
CA LYS A 81 -8.99 5.17 6.39
C LYS A 81 -8.97 6.66 6.72
N PRO A 82 -7.96 7.15 7.45
CA PRO A 82 -7.76 8.58 7.66
C PRO A 82 -7.60 9.36 6.36
N ASP A 83 -7.99 10.63 6.36
CA ASP A 83 -7.95 11.52 5.17
C ASP A 83 -6.52 11.81 4.69
N ASP A 84 -5.54 11.71 5.57
CA ASP A 84 -4.11 11.86 5.28
C ASP A 84 -3.46 10.59 4.72
N VAL A 85 -4.23 9.51 4.52
CA VAL A 85 -3.77 8.26 3.89
C VAL A 85 -4.20 8.20 2.42
N ASP A 86 -3.23 7.99 1.55
CA ASP A 86 -3.42 7.72 0.12
C ASP A 86 -3.25 6.22 -0.13
N PHE A 87 -4.35 5.54 -0.51
CA PHE A 87 -4.33 4.10 -0.78
C PHE A 87 -4.27 3.81 -2.27
N VAL A 88 -3.42 2.86 -2.65
CA VAL A 88 -3.17 2.46 -4.04
C VAL A 88 -3.08 0.96 -4.13
N ARG A 89 -3.69 0.38 -5.15
CA ARG A 89 -3.46 -1.00 -5.54
C ARG A 89 -2.57 -1.08 -6.78
N PHE A 90 -1.72 -2.11 -6.86
CA PHE A 90 -1.12 -2.50 -8.13
C PHE A 90 -1.03 -4.02 -8.24
N PRO A 91 -1.28 -4.58 -9.44
CA PRO A 91 -1.18 -6.01 -9.68
C PRO A 91 0.28 -6.45 -9.77
N ALA A 92 0.65 -7.46 -8.97
CA ALA A 92 1.94 -8.13 -9.07
C ALA A 92 1.96 -9.10 -10.27
N LEU A 93 3.10 -9.24 -10.95
CA LEU A 93 3.21 -10.06 -12.15
C LEU A 93 4.59 -10.74 -12.27
N TRP A 94 4.61 -12.09 -12.29
CA TRP A 94 5.83 -12.92 -12.48
C TRP A 94 5.76 -13.85 -13.68
N ASN A 95 4.57 -13.96 -14.32
CA ASN A 95 4.35 -14.83 -15.46
C ASN A 95 3.29 -14.25 -16.40
N ASN A 96 3.08 -14.90 -17.54
CA ASN A 96 2.17 -14.41 -18.58
C ASN A 96 0.71 -14.28 -18.11
N LEU A 97 0.20 -15.22 -17.29
CA LEU A 97 -1.16 -15.13 -16.79
C LEU A 97 -1.33 -13.94 -15.85
N MET A 98 -0.37 -13.73 -14.97
CA MET A 98 -0.37 -12.55 -14.09
C MET A 98 -0.24 -11.25 -14.88
N LYS A 99 0.49 -11.25 -16.00
CA LYS A 99 0.58 -10.08 -16.89
C LYS A 99 -0.77 -9.78 -17.56
N ILE A 100 -1.52 -10.82 -17.97
CA ILE A 100 -2.89 -10.66 -18.48
C ILE A 100 -3.79 -10.06 -17.39
N HIS A 101 -3.72 -10.59 -16.16
CA HIS A 101 -4.51 -10.07 -15.03
C HIS A 101 -4.12 -8.63 -14.64
N ALA A 102 -2.86 -8.26 -14.76
CA ALA A 102 -2.42 -6.88 -14.61
C ALA A 102 -3.02 -5.97 -15.71
N GLN A 103 -3.09 -6.47 -16.94
CA GLN A 103 -3.74 -5.77 -18.04
C GLN A 103 -5.25 -5.59 -17.79
N VAL A 104 -5.92 -6.61 -17.23
CA VAL A 104 -7.34 -6.54 -16.82
C VAL A 104 -7.55 -5.42 -15.80
N TYR A 105 -6.74 -5.38 -14.74
CA TYR A 105 -6.82 -4.34 -13.71
C TYR A 105 -6.64 -2.93 -14.31
N TYR A 106 -5.58 -2.74 -15.10
CA TYR A 106 -5.30 -1.43 -15.67
C TYR A 106 -6.26 -1.02 -16.78
N ALA A 107 -6.90 -1.96 -17.47
CA ALA A 107 -8.00 -1.65 -18.37
C ALA A 107 -9.21 -1.12 -17.59
N ALA A 108 -9.57 -1.77 -16.47
CA ALA A 108 -10.62 -1.29 -15.58
C ALA A 108 -10.28 0.10 -15.01
N GLU A 109 -9.02 0.33 -14.60
CA GLU A 109 -8.57 1.62 -14.07
C GLU A 109 -8.64 2.74 -15.13
N VAL A 110 -8.22 2.48 -16.36
CA VAL A 110 -8.29 3.47 -17.45
C VAL A 110 -9.74 3.80 -17.85
N LEU A 111 -10.66 2.86 -17.65
CA LEU A 111 -12.08 3.03 -17.88
C LEU A 111 -12.84 3.63 -16.68
N ASP A 112 -12.15 3.93 -15.59
CA ASP A 112 -12.77 4.36 -14.32
C ASP A 112 -13.84 3.36 -13.82
N ALA A 113 -13.56 2.08 -13.99
CA ALA A 113 -14.49 0.98 -13.74
C ALA A 113 -13.96 -0.03 -12.68
N VAL A 114 -12.89 0.33 -11.93
CA VAL A 114 -12.34 -0.56 -10.90
C VAL A 114 -13.39 -0.90 -9.85
N ASP A 115 -14.16 0.08 -9.38
CA ASP A 115 -15.17 -0.11 -8.33
C ASP A 115 -16.26 -1.12 -8.71
N VAL A 116 -16.58 -1.24 -10.00
CA VAL A 116 -17.61 -2.18 -10.48
C VAL A 116 -17.04 -3.50 -10.99
N LEU A 117 -15.75 -3.56 -11.32
CA LEU A 117 -15.12 -4.73 -11.92
C LEU A 117 -14.22 -5.52 -10.96
N HIS A 118 -13.68 -4.91 -9.93
CA HIS A 118 -12.65 -5.52 -9.07
C HIS A 118 -13.14 -6.80 -8.38
N GLU A 119 -14.27 -6.72 -7.70
CA GLU A 119 -14.90 -7.88 -7.04
C GLU A 119 -15.37 -8.94 -8.05
N PRO A 120 -16.08 -8.62 -9.15
CA PRO A 120 -16.41 -9.58 -10.20
C PRO A 120 -15.21 -10.32 -10.78
N ILE A 121 -14.09 -9.65 -11.02
CA ILE A 121 -12.88 -10.30 -11.53
C ILE A 121 -12.33 -11.31 -10.50
N PHE A 122 -12.27 -10.95 -9.22
CA PHE A 122 -11.88 -11.89 -8.16
C PHE A 122 -12.84 -13.08 -8.09
N ASN A 123 -14.15 -12.85 -8.16
CA ASN A 123 -15.19 -13.90 -8.11
C ASN A 123 -15.08 -14.84 -9.31
N ALA A 124 -14.96 -14.32 -10.52
CA ALA A 124 -14.79 -15.11 -11.74
C ALA A 124 -13.62 -16.11 -11.58
N ILE A 125 -12.47 -15.65 -11.10
CA ILE A 125 -11.27 -16.47 -10.97
C ILE A 125 -11.34 -17.44 -9.77
N ASN A 126 -11.72 -16.96 -8.57
CA ASN A 126 -11.59 -17.73 -7.34
C ASN A 126 -12.81 -18.58 -7.02
N VAL A 127 -14.01 -18.17 -7.43
CA VAL A 127 -15.28 -18.86 -7.18
C VAL A 127 -15.73 -19.65 -8.40
N GLU A 128 -15.86 -19.01 -9.56
CA GLU A 128 -16.40 -19.59 -10.79
C GLU A 128 -15.36 -20.40 -11.58
N ARG A 129 -14.07 -20.29 -11.23
CA ARG A 129 -12.97 -20.96 -11.92
C ARG A 129 -12.76 -20.51 -13.39
N ASN A 130 -13.29 -19.38 -13.74
CA ASN A 130 -13.00 -18.71 -15.00
C ASN A 130 -11.69 -17.93 -14.87
N MET A 131 -10.60 -18.47 -15.38
CA MET A 131 -9.25 -17.91 -15.17
C MET A 131 -8.96 -16.65 -15.97
N LEU A 132 -9.88 -16.14 -16.78
CA LEU A 132 -9.72 -14.92 -17.59
C LEU A 132 -8.39 -14.92 -18.37
N GLN A 133 -8.11 -16.02 -19.08
CA GLN A 133 -6.82 -16.26 -19.74
C GLN A 133 -6.73 -15.66 -21.14
N ASN A 134 -7.84 -15.26 -21.70
CA ASN A 134 -7.93 -14.73 -23.06
C ASN A 134 -8.89 -13.55 -23.14
N GLU A 135 -8.70 -12.76 -24.18
CA GLU A 135 -9.44 -11.51 -24.40
C GLU A 135 -10.95 -11.71 -24.49
N GLY A 136 -11.44 -12.83 -25.04
CA GLY A 136 -12.87 -13.13 -25.15
C GLY A 136 -13.52 -13.28 -23.78
N GLN A 137 -12.94 -14.07 -22.88
CA GLN A 137 -13.43 -14.22 -21.50
C GLN A 137 -13.41 -12.90 -20.72
N ILE A 138 -12.37 -12.10 -20.94
CA ILE A 138 -12.22 -10.80 -20.27
C ILE A 138 -13.25 -9.80 -20.81
N SER A 139 -13.41 -9.72 -22.14
CA SER A 139 -14.40 -8.87 -22.79
C SER A 139 -15.81 -9.20 -22.30
N GLU A 140 -16.19 -10.49 -22.27
CA GLU A 140 -17.50 -10.95 -21.79
C GLU A 140 -17.77 -10.42 -20.37
N LEU A 141 -16.84 -10.60 -19.44
CA LEU A 141 -16.98 -10.11 -18.07
C LEU A 141 -17.12 -8.58 -18.00
N PHE A 142 -16.34 -7.83 -18.79
CA PHE A 142 -16.43 -6.37 -18.82
C PHE A 142 -17.80 -5.91 -19.34
N LEU A 143 -18.30 -6.55 -20.40
CA LEU A 143 -19.62 -6.23 -20.98
C LEU A 143 -20.75 -6.52 -20.00
N GLU A 144 -20.70 -7.65 -19.30
CA GLU A 144 -21.69 -8.02 -18.28
C GLU A 144 -21.78 -6.98 -17.15
N HIS A 145 -20.68 -6.23 -16.91
CA HIS A 145 -20.59 -5.20 -15.87
C HIS A 145 -20.66 -3.78 -16.43
N GLY A 146 -21.23 -3.59 -17.63
CA GLY A 146 -21.62 -2.30 -18.16
C GLY A 146 -20.57 -1.56 -18.99
N VAL A 147 -19.41 -2.16 -19.26
CA VAL A 147 -18.44 -1.61 -20.21
C VAL A 147 -18.92 -1.92 -21.64
N SER A 148 -18.89 -0.93 -22.54
CA SER A 148 -19.24 -1.17 -23.93
C SER A 148 -18.14 -1.94 -24.66
N GLN A 149 -18.51 -2.71 -25.71
CA GLN A 149 -17.53 -3.39 -26.56
C GLN A 149 -16.53 -2.39 -27.17
N GLU A 150 -17.02 -1.23 -27.62
CA GLU A 150 -16.18 -0.18 -28.21
C GLU A 150 -15.14 0.35 -27.20
N ASP A 151 -15.54 0.59 -25.94
CA ASP A 151 -14.64 1.06 -24.89
C ASP A 151 -13.62 -0.02 -24.51
N PHE A 152 -14.04 -1.27 -24.43
CA PHE A 152 -13.16 -2.40 -24.17
C PHE A 152 -12.10 -2.52 -25.28
N ASP A 153 -12.49 -2.60 -26.53
CA ASP A 153 -11.59 -2.77 -27.68
C ASP A 153 -10.59 -1.61 -27.80
N ARG A 154 -11.04 -0.38 -27.54
CA ARG A 154 -10.19 0.80 -27.54
C ARG A 154 -9.17 0.78 -26.40
N THR A 155 -9.54 0.23 -25.25
CA THR A 155 -8.78 0.39 -24.01
C THR A 155 -7.85 -0.79 -23.70
N PHE A 156 -8.35 -2.03 -23.82
CA PHE A 156 -7.66 -3.22 -23.32
C PHE A 156 -6.23 -3.38 -23.86
N ASN A 157 -6.02 -3.15 -25.15
CA ASN A 157 -4.72 -3.20 -25.81
C ASN A 157 -4.08 -1.82 -26.02
N SER A 158 -4.53 -0.78 -25.32
CA SER A 158 -4.03 0.58 -25.49
C SER A 158 -2.59 0.75 -25.03
N PHE A 159 -1.95 1.81 -25.50
CA PHE A 159 -0.62 2.20 -25.03
C PHE A 159 -0.63 2.56 -23.52
N SER A 160 -1.70 3.20 -23.04
CA SER A 160 -1.87 3.57 -21.64
C SER A 160 -1.83 2.34 -20.73
N VAL A 161 -2.63 1.31 -21.04
CA VAL A 161 -2.67 0.06 -20.28
C VAL A 161 -1.31 -0.65 -20.29
N ARG A 162 -0.67 -0.79 -21.45
CA ARG A 162 0.66 -1.40 -21.56
C ARG A 162 1.71 -0.65 -20.74
N THR A 163 1.67 0.67 -20.74
CA THR A 163 2.60 1.48 -19.94
C THR A 163 2.41 1.23 -18.45
N LYS A 164 1.16 1.18 -17.97
CA LYS A 164 0.85 0.88 -16.56
C LYS A 164 1.30 -0.53 -16.15
N VAL A 165 1.12 -1.54 -17.01
CA VAL A 165 1.61 -2.89 -16.77
C VAL A 165 3.14 -2.91 -16.62
N ASN A 166 3.87 -2.21 -17.50
CA ASN A 166 5.34 -2.13 -17.41
C ASN A 166 5.79 -1.37 -16.14
N GLN A 167 5.06 -0.34 -15.74
CA GLN A 167 5.33 0.38 -14.47
C GLN A 167 5.10 -0.52 -13.26
N ALA A 168 4.07 -1.38 -13.27
CA ALA A 168 3.85 -2.35 -12.19
C ALA A 168 5.01 -3.36 -12.09
N GLU A 169 5.53 -3.82 -13.21
CA GLU A 169 6.70 -4.71 -13.23
C GLU A 169 7.94 -4.05 -12.62
N ALA A 170 8.18 -2.77 -12.93
CA ALA A 170 9.26 -2.00 -12.32
C ALA A 170 9.04 -1.82 -10.80
N ARG A 171 7.82 -1.46 -10.38
CA ARG A 171 7.47 -1.31 -8.96
C ARG A 171 7.71 -2.59 -8.13
N MET A 172 7.42 -3.76 -8.70
CA MET A 172 7.71 -5.02 -8.02
C MET A 172 9.19 -5.17 -7.69
N GLN A 173 10.07 -4.76 -8.61
CA GLN A 173 11.53 -4.80 -8.42
C GLN A 173 11.96 -3.77 -7.38
N ASP A 174 11.46 -2.54 -7.49
CA ASP A 174 11.80 -1.43 -6.58
C ASP A 174 11.41 -1.76 -5.13
N TYR A 175 10.23 -2.35 -4.90
CA TYR A 175 9.76 -2.74 -3.58
C TYR A 175 10.25 -4.12 -3.12
N GLY A 176 10.91 -4.88 -3.99
CA GLY A 176 11.37 -6.23 -3.69
C GLY A 176 10.24 -7.24 -3.47
N ILE A 177 9.08 -7.06 -4.14
CA ILE A 177 7.90 -7.92 -4.00
C ILE A 177 8.17 -9.33 -4.52
N ARG A 178 7.92 -10.35 -3.68
CA ARG A 178 8.13 -11.77 -4.01
C ARG A 178 6.91 -12.66 -3.75
N SER A 179 5.87 -12.10 -3.18
CA SER A 179 4.60 -12.79 -2.86
C SER A 179 3.43 -11.81 -2.90
N THR A 180 2.19 -12.30 -2.81
CA THR A 180 0.98 -11.51 -2.65
C THR A 180 0.08 -12.16 -1.60
N PRO A 181 -0.74 -11.38 -0.85
CA PRO A 181 -0.70 -9.91 -0.83
C PRO A 181 0.48 -9.37 -0.02
N ASN A 182 0.93 -8.18 -0.35
CA ASN A 182 1.88 -7.40 0.42
C ASN A 182 1.40 -5.95 0.55
N MET A 183 1.67 -5.35 1.71
CA MET A 183 1.41 -3.93 1.91
C MET A 183 2.73 -3.16 1.97
N ILE A 184 2.80 -2.03 1.29
CA ILE A 184 3.95 -1.13 1.32
C ILE A 184 3.50 0.19 1.95
N VAL A 185 4.29 0.72 2.88
CA VAL A 185 3.99 2.00 3.54
C VAL A 185 5.11 3.00 3.23
N ASN A 186 4.73 4.12 2.65
CA ASN A 186 5.61 5.25 2.29
C ASN A 186 6.85 4.86 1.45
N GLY A 187 6.79 3.77 0.70
CA GLY A 187 7.95 3.27 -0.03
C GLY A 187 9.12 2.85 0.86
N LEU A 188 8.91 2.69 2.16
CA LEU A 188 9.93 2.42 3.19
C LEU A 188 9.79 1.03 3.80
N SER A 189 8.56 0.59 4.03
CA SER A 189 8.24 -0.62 4.78
C SER A 189 7.42 -1.59 3.95
N LEU A 190 7.77 -2.87 3.98
CA LEU A 190 7.08 -3.98 3.33
C LEU A 190 6.50 -4.90 4.39
N ILE A 191 5.20 -5.13 4.34
CA ILE A 191 4.45 -5.97 5.28
C ILE A 191 3.87 -7.17 4.51
N HIS A 192 4.25 -8.38 4.93
CA HIS A 192 3.64 -9.61 4.43
C HIS A 192 2.33 -9.89 5.16
N ILE A 193 1.29 -10.13 4.40
CA ILE A 193 -0.04 -10.46 4.94
C ILE A 193 -0.26 -11.97 4.93
#